data_a09b4ec3703b17008c6219e841e118a5
#
_entry.id   a09b4ec3703b17008c6219e841e118a5
#
_cell.length_a   1.000
_cell.length_b   1.000
_cell.length_c   1.000
_cell.angle_alpha   90.00
_cell.angle_beta   90.00
_cell.angle_gamma   90.00
#
_symmetry.space_group_name_H-M   'P 1'
#
loop_
_entity.id
_entity.type
_entity.pdbx_description
1 polymer ?
#
loop_
_entity_poly.entity_id
_entity_poly.type
_entity_poly.pdbx_seq_one_letter_code
_entity_poly.pdbx_strand_id
1 'polypeptide(L)'
;DDRIIDGTTLRLNPDEVKLLYNNASYLIAMGVTDFSEISRDDVLDAYEDMEEEAGLLIPHPQNEPVIGVIDTQFNEKVYFHEWVEYKNLLDPNIPLSRKDYEHGTAVSYIIVDGPQGNPELADGCGRFRVRHFGVATNNGFSSFTVLKMIRNIVASNRDIKVWNLSLGSKLEIKPNFISPEAAELDRIQSEYDVIFVVAGTNIPAGVTKKNMRIGSPADSLNSMVVNAVDFAGNSASYTRIGPVLSFFHKPDVSYYGGDGTVYTDKMVVCKDDMGAAYVAGTSFAAP
;
A
#
# COMPACT_ATOMS: atom_id res chain seq x y z
N ASP A 1 22.42 -8.85 13.13
CA ASP A 1 21.67 -8.35 14.29
C ASP A 1 20.31 -7.84 13.80
N ASP A 2 19.24 -8.40 14.35
CA ASP A 2 17.86 -8.10 13.89
C ASP A 2 17.41 -6.65 14.20
N ARG A 3 18.24 -5.90 14.90
CA ARG A 3 18.01 -4.49 15.24
C ARG A 3 18.61 -3.49 14.27
N ILE A 4 19.50 -3.93 13.38
CA ILE A 4 20.09 -3.09 12.35
C ILE A 4 19.20 -3.13 11.12
N ILE A 5 18.62 -1.99 10.73
CA ILE A 5 17.83 -1.85 9.51
C ILE A 5 18.80 -1.63 8.33
N ASP A 6 19.70 -0.67 8.49
CA ASP A 6 20.73 -0.33 7.51
C ASP A 6 21.98 0.29 8.19
N GLY A 7 22.91 0.81 7.41
CA GLY A 7 24.15 1.41 7.94
C GLY A 7 23.95 2.66 8.81
N THR A 8 22.75 3.21 8.84
CA THR A 8 22.41 4.46 9.56
C THR A 8 21.20 4.36 10.46
N THR A 9 20.47 3.26 10.39
CA THR A 9 19.18 3.09 11.09
C THR A 9 19.18 1.87 12.01
N LEU A 10 18.86 2.10 13.29
CA LEU A 10 18.75 1.07 14.33
C LEU A 10 17.37 1.09 14.97
N ARG A 11 16.84 -0.08 15.29
CA ARG A 11 15.67 -0.22 16.16
C ARG A 11 16.12 -0.29 17.61
N LEU A 12 15.71 0.69 18.40
CA LEU A 12 16.05 0.81 19.82
C LEU A 12 14.78 1.04 20.65
N ASN A 13 14.78 0.57 21.89
CA ASN A 13 13.78 0.98 22.88
C ASN A 13 14.17 2.36 23.51
N PRO A 14 13.25 3.03 24.22
CA PRO A 14 13.52 4.36 24.77
C PRO A 14 14.72 4.45 25.72
N ASP A 15 15.03 3.39 26.47
CA ASP A 15 16.19 3.39 27.37
C ASP A 15 17.51 3.17 26.61
N GLU A 16 17.49 2.36 25.55
CA GLU A 16 18.63 2.17 24.64
C GLU A 16 18.92 3.45 23.85
N VAL A 17 17.90 4.23 23.47
CA VAL A 17 18.09 5.56 22.86
C VAL A 17 18.81 6.49 23.81
N LYS A 18 18.43 6.55 25.10
CA LYS A 18 19.13 7.35 26.12
C LYS A 18 20.57 6.88 26.31
N LEU A 19 20.77 5.57 26.34
CA LEU A 19 22.12 4.98 26.48
C LEU A 19 23.01 5.36 25.29
N LEU A 20 22.48 5.27 24.06
CA LEU A 20 23.19 5.66 22.85
C LEU A 20 23.56 7.14 22.89
N TYR A 21 22.60 8.01 23.22
CA TYR A 21 22.80 9.45 23.31
C TYR A 21 23.89 9.83 24.32
N ASN A 22 23.91 9.16 25.47
CA ASN A 22 24.89 9.46 26.54
C ASN A 22 26.29 8.93 26.25
N ASN A 23 26.44 7.88 25.43
CA ASN A 23 27.71 7.22 25.21
C ASN A 23 28.33 7.45 23.81
N ALA A 24 27.56 7.97 22.87
CA ALA A 24 28.02 8.24 21.52
C ALA A 24 28.33 9.73 21.32
N SER A 25 29.41 10.21 21.94
CA SER A 25 29.85 11.62 21.87
C SER A 25 30.21 12.12 20.45
N TYR A 26 30.39 11.20 19.51
CA TYR A 26 30.65 11.47 18.10
C TYR A 26 29.36 11.56 17.26
N LEU A 27 28.19 11.36 17.87
CA LEU A 27 26.90 11.43 17.16
C LEU A 27 26.60 12.90 16.84
N ILE A 28 26.62 13.27 15.55
CA ILE A 28 26.41 14.65 15.09
C ILE A 28 24.93 14.97 15.02
N ALA A 29 24.12 14.00 14.59
CA ALA A 29 22.67 14.14 14.51
C ALA A 29 21.98 12.78 14.72
N MET A 30 20.87 12.79 15.41
CA MET A 30 20.01 11.63 15.61
C MET A 30 18.54 12.06 15.46
N GLY A 31 17.84 11.47 14.50
CA GLY A 31 16.38 11.52 14.41
C GLY A 31 15.78 10.32 15.13
N VAL A 32 14.90 10.55 16.10
CA VAL A 32 14.09 9.47 16.67
C VAL A 32 12.77 9.43 15.92
N THR A 33 12.50 8.31 15.27
CA THR A 33 11.22 8.04 14.59
C THR A 33 10.54 6.91 15.32
N ASP A 34 9.31 7.14 15.74
CA ASP A 34 8.46 6.06 16.19
C ASP A 34 8.03 5.25 14.97
N PHE A 35 8.44 3.99 14.90
CA PHE A 35 7.95 3.06 13.90
C PHE A 35 6.54 2.65 14.28
N SER A 36 5.59 3.52 13.95
CA SER A 36 4.18 3.19 14.01
C SER A 36 3.88 1.98 13.13
N GLU A 37 2.86 1.25 13.49
CA GLU A 37 2.38 0.16 12.67
C GLU A 37 2.03 0.66 11.27
N ILE A 38 2.56 0.01 10.24
CA ILE A 38 2.00 0.12 8.91
C ILE A 38 0.64 -0.56 8.98
N SER A 39 -0.40 0.17 8.73
CA SER A 39 -1.74 -0.36 8.67
C SER A 39 -2.33 -0.07 7.29
N ARG A 40 -3.35 -0.84 6.95
CA ARG A 40 -4.33 -0.44 5.97
C ARG A 40 -4.86 0.92 6.41
N ASP A 41 -4.66 1.94 5.59
CA ASP A 41 -5.38 3.20 5.76
C ASP A 41 -6.87 2.89 5.61
N ASP A 42 -7.62 3.18 6.67
CA ASP A 42 -9.00 2.75 6.79
C ASP A 42 -9.76 3.04 5.51
N VAL A 43 -10.05 1.98 4.78
CA VAL A 43 -11.12 1.97 3.79
C VAL A 43 -12.35 2.44 4.55
N LEU A 44 -12.99 3.47 4.07
CA LEU A 44 -14.32 3.82 4.54
C LEU A 44 -15.15 2.54 4.42
N ASP A 45 -15.45 1.92 5.55
CA ASP A 45 -16.14 0.62 5.65
C ASP A 45 -17.57 0.73 5.12
N ALA A 46 -17.70 0.80 3.82
CA ALA A 46 -18.94 0.63 3.13
C ALA A 46 -18.80 -0.53 2.14
N TYR A 47 -18.51 -1.71 2.70
CA TYR A 47 -18.74 -2.93 1.97
C TYR A 47 -20.24 -3.18 1.95
N GLU A 48 -20.91 -2.78 0.89
CA GLU A 48 -22.19 -3.34 0.54
C GLU A 48 -21.95 -4.48 -0.43
N ASP A 49 -22.25 -5.70 0.02
CA ASP A 49 -22.20 -6.88 -0.82
C ASP A 49 -23.21 -6.68 -1.97
N MET A 50 -22.75 -6.81 -3.20
CA MET A 50 -23.61 -6.90 -4.37
C MET A 50 -24.11 -8.33 -4.48
N GLU A 51 -25.29 -8.54 -5.03
CA GLU A 51 -25.82 -9.86 -5.35
C GLU A 51 -24.88 -10.58 -6.32
N GLU A 52 -24.69 -11.89 -6.12
CA GLU A 52 -23.82 -12.75 -6.92
C GLU A 52 -24.06 -12.57 -8.43
N GLU A 53 -23.08 -12.06 -9.16
CA GLU A 53 -23.01 -12.29 -10.59
C GLU A 53 -22.37 -13.66 -10.83
N ALA A 54 -23.22 -14.61 -11.13
CA ALA A 54 -22.80 -15.99 -11.41
C ALA A 54 -21.89 -16.03 -12.65
N GLY A 55 -20.64 -16.50 -12.46
CA GLY A 55 -19.83 -17.02 -13.54
C GLY A 55 -19.04 -16.03 -14.37
N LEU A 56 -18.39 -15.03 -13.77
CA LEU A 56 -17.39 -14.23 -14.47
C LEU A 56 -16.24 -15.14 -14.93
N LEU A 57 -16.11 -15.31 -16.24
CA LEU A 57 -15.00 -16.03 -16.86
C LEU A 57 -14.07 -15.03 -17.55
N ILE A 58 -12.83 -14.99 -17.11
CA ILE A 58 -11.75 -14.28 -17.79
C ILE A 58 -10.86 -15.26 -18.53
N PRO A 59 -10.17 -14.85 -19.62
CA PRO A 59 -9.24 -15.73 -20.32
C PRO A 59 -8.12 -16.18 -19.38
N HIS A 60 -7.54 -17.35 -19.65
CA HIS A 60 -6.37 -17.83 -18.93
C HIS A 60 -5.17 -16.90 -19.17
N PRO A 61 -4.34 -16.62 -18.13
CA PRO A 61 -3.13 -15.82 -18.29
C PRO A 61 -2.13 -16.53 -19.24
N GLN A 62 -1.39 -15.74 -20.02
CA GLN A 62 -0.38 -16.24 -20.95
C GLN A 62 0.99 -15.61 -20.64
N ASN A 63 1.34 -14.55 -21.35
CA ASN A 63 2.64 -13.87 -21.25
C ASN A 63 2.51 -12.41 -20.85
N GLU A 64 1.42 -12.03 -20.19
CA GLU A 64 1.20 -10.68 -19.74
C GLU A 64 2.29 -10.26 -18.74
N PRO A 65 2.66 -8.98 -18.69
CA PRO A 65 3.61 -8.47 -17.71
C PRO A 65 3.14 -8.76 -16.28
N VAL A 66 4.11 -8.93 -15.37
CA VAL A 66 3.85 -9.21 -13.96
C VAL A 66 4.04 -7.95 -13.14
N ILE A 67 3.03 -7.60 -12.36
CA ILE A 67 3.09 -6.55 -11.33
C ILE A 67 3.28 -7.23 -9.96
N GLY A 68 4.21 -6.74 -9.17
CA GLY A 68 4.35 -7.19 -7.77
C GLY A 68 3.36 -6.47 -6.87
N VAL A 69 2.69 -7.19 -6.00
CA VAL A 69 1.79 -6.62 -4.98
C VAL A 69 2.29 -7.01 -3.60
N ILE A 70 2.48 -6.01 -2.73
CA ILE A 70 2.84 -6.21 -1.33
C ILE A 70 1.73 -5.60 -0.48
N ASP A 71 0.93 -6.47 0.16
CA ASP A 71 -0.31 -6.07 0.82
C ASP A 71 -0.69 -7.03 1.97
N THR A 72 -1.94 -7.00 2.42
CA THR A 72 -2.57 -8.04 3.24
C THR A 72 -2.66 -9.34 2.45
N GLN A 73 -3.39 -10.33 2.91
CA GLN A 73 -3.45 -11.65 2.25
C GLN A 73 -4.31 -11.60 0.98
N PHE A 74 -4.20 -12.65 0.15
CA PHE A 74 -5.00 -12.84 -1.06
C PHE A 74 -5.89 -14.08 -0.95
N ASN A 75 -7.15 -13.95 -1.35
CA ASN A 75 -8.11 -15.07 -1.37
C ASN A 75 -8.02 -15.86 -2.68
N GLU A 76 -7.43 -17.04 -2.64
CA GLU A 76 -7.25 -17.92 -3.80
C GLU A 76 -8.55 -18.55 -4.35
N LYS A 77 -9.72 -18.25 -3.73
CA LYS A 77 -11.02 -18.75 -4.20
C LYS A 77 -11.73 -17.82 -5.18
N VAL A 78 -11.18 -16.64 -5.45
CA VAL A 78 -11.77 -15.69 -6.39
C VAL A 78 -11.65 -16.19 -7.84
N TYR A 79 -12.54 -15.73 -8.72
CA TYR A 79 -12.62 -16.22 -10.11
C TYR A 79 -11.36 -15.90 -10.93
N PHE A 80 -10.59 -14.88 -10.57
CA PHE A 80 -9.35 -14.47 -11.26
C PHE A 80 -8.07 -15.05 -10.64
N HIS A 81 -8.18 -16.02 -9.73
CA HIS A 81 -7.03 -16.57 -8.98
C HIS A 81 -5.89 -17.07 -9.87
N GLU A 82 -6.17 -17.60 -11.07
CA GLU A 82 -5.14 -18.07 -12.00
C GLU A 82 -4.18 -16.97 -12.48
N TRP A 83 -4.59 -15.69 -12.38
CA TRP A 83 -3.77 -14.53 -12.71
C TRP A 83 -2.84 -14.12 -11.58
N VAL A 84 -2.97 -14.71 -10.39
CA VAL A 84 -2.26 -14.31 -9.18
C VAL A 84 -1.40 -15.45 -8.63
N GLU A 85 -0.09 -15.26 -8.65
CA GLU A 85 0.86 -16.09 -7.91
C GLU A 85 0.94 -15.56 -6.49
N TYR A 86 0.36 -16.27 -5.52
CA TYR A 86 0.25 -15.80 -4.13
C TYR A 86 1.24 -16.47 -3.19
N LYS A 87 1.80 -15.67 -2.27
CA LYS A 87 2.67 -16.16 -1.20
C LYS A 87 2.37 -15.45 0.12
N ASN A 88 1.92 -16.22 1.12
CA ASN A 88 1.83 -15.74 2.50
C ASN A 88 3.22 -15.74 3.15
N LEU A 89 3.64 -14.58 3.68
CA LEU A 89 4.93 -14.40 4.35
C LEU A 89 4.79 -14.15 5.85
N LEU A 90 3.60 -14.23 6.40
CA LEU A 90 3.38 -14.14 7.84
C LEU A 90 3.82 -15.42 8.55
N ASP A 91 4.15 -15.28 9.83
CA ASP A 91 4.39 -16.43 10.69
C ASP A 91 3.15 -17.34 10.72
N PRO A 92 3.29 -18.66 10.51
CA PRO A 92 2.14 -19.58 10.50
C PRO A 92 1.31 -19.60 11.78
N ASN A 93 1.86 -19.11 12.90
CA ASN A 93 1.14 -19.01 14.16
C ASN A 93 0.25 -17.76 14.27
N ILE A 94 0.32 -16.82 13.33
CA ILE A 94 -0.58 -15.66 13.30
C ILE A 94 -1.95 -16.12 12.80
N PRO A 95 -3.00 -16.01 13.63
CA PRO A 95 -4.33 -16.39 13.20
C PRO A 95 -4.85 -15.39 12.16
N LEU A 96 -5.33 -15.90 11.03
CA LEU A 96 -5.91 -15.13 9.98
C LEU A 96 -7.43 -15.24 9.97
N SER A 97 -8.12 -14.13 9.76
CA SER A 97 -9.57 -14.03 9.59
C SER A 97 -9.92 -13.72 8.13
N ARG A 98 -11.17 -13.82 7.73
CA ARG A 98 -11.63 -13.45 6.38
C ARG A 98 -11.23 -12.01 6.01
N LYS A 99 -11.32 -11.07 6.94
CA LYS A 99 -10.97 -9.66 6.71
C LYS A 99 -9.51 -9.43 6.32
N ASP A 100 -8.61 -10.33 6.72
CA ASP A 100 -7.20 -10.22 6.39
C ASP A 100 -6.91 -10.47 4.89
N TYR A 101 -7.87 -11.01 4.16
CA TYR A 101 -7.75 -11.31 2.73
C TYR A 101 -8.43 -10.26 1.83
N GLU A 102 -9.38 -9.48 2.36
CA GLU A 102 -10.25 -8.62 1.55
C GLU A 102 -9.49 -7.52 0.81
N HIS A 103 -8.59 -6.80 1.49
CA HIS A 103 -7.89 -5.65 0.90
C HIS A 103 -6.90 -6.08 -0.19
N GLY A 104 -6.00 -7.02 0.11
CA GLY A 104 -5.03 -7.49 -0.87
C GLY A 104 -5.68 -8.14 -2.09
N THR A 105 -6.83 -8.82 -1.89
CA THR A 105 -7.63 -9.36 -3.00
C THR A 105 -8.21 -8.25 -3.86
N ALA A 106 -8.80 -7.21 -3.26
CA ALA A 106 -9.36 -6.07 -3.98
C ALA A 106 -8.30 -5.29 -4.77
N VAL A 107 -7.12 -5.06 -4.19
CA VAL A 107 -5.97 -4.44 -4.87
C VAL A 107 -5.53 -5.27 -6.08
N SER A 108 -5.38 -6.59 -5.90
CA SER A 108 -5.02 -7.50 -7.01
C SER A 108 -6.10 -7.56 -8.09
N TYR A 109 -7.38 -7.50 -7.71
CA TYR A 109 -8.49 -7.42 -8.65
C TYR A 109 -8.38 -6.23 -9.60
N ILE A 110 -8.06 -5.04 -9.08
CA ILE A 110 -7.95 -3.83 -9.90
C ILE A 110 -6.87 -4.00 -10.97
N ILE A 111 -5.74 -4.59 -10.62
CA ILE A 111 -4.63 -4.85 -11.56
C ILE A 111 -5.02 -5.90 -12.61
N VAL A 112 -5.73 -6.95 -12.19
CA VAL A 112 -6.07 -8.07 -13.08
C VAL A 112 -7.27 -7.76 -13.96
N ASP A 113 -8.37 -7.28 -13.37
CA ASP A 113 -9.67 -7.17 -14.04
C ASP A 113 -10.49 -5.95 -13.60
N GLY A 114 -9.85 -4.90 -13.11
CA GLY A 114 -10.51 -3.67 -12.63
C GLY A 114 -11.54 -3.09 -13.58
N PRO A 115 -11.27 -3.01 -14.92
CA PRO A 115 -12.24 -2.54 -15.90
C PRO A 115 -13.54 -3.34 -16.00
N GLN A 116 -13.56 -4.59 -15.55
CA GLN A 116 -14.79 -5.40 -15.55
C GLN A 116 -15.85 -4.81 -14.60
N GLY A 117 -15.46 -4.40 -13.41
CA GLY A 117 -16.35 -3.72 -12.47
C GLY A 117 -16.48 -2.21 -12.69
N ASN A 118 -15.50 -1.62 -13.41
CA ASN A 118 -15.40 -0.18 -13.62
C ASN A 118 -15.12 0.12 -15.12
N PRO A 119 -16.11 -0.13 -16.02
CA PRO A 119 -15.86 -0.02 -17.46
C PRO A 119 -15.45 1.38 -17.93
N GLU A 120 -15.84 2.42 -17.22
CA GLU A 120 -15.48 3.81 -17.46
C GLU A 120 -13.99 4.12 -17.22
N LEU A 121 -13.28 3.25 -16.49
CA LEU A 121 -11.86 3.35 -16.22
C LEU A 121 -11.00 2.52 -17.20
N ALA A 122 -11.63 1.88 -18.18
CA ALA A 122 -10.91 1.07 -19.16
C ALA A 122 -10.04 1.95 -20.05
N ASP A 123 -8.73 1.84 -19.89
CA ASP A 123 -7.71 2.58 -20.64
C ASP A 123 -7.14 1.82 -21.86
N GLY A 124 -7.55 0.58 -22.06
CA GLY A 124 -7.09 -0.29 -23.13
C GLY A 124 -5.76 -0.99 -22.88
N CYS A 125 -5.14 -0.84 -21.70
CA CYS A 125 -3.89 -1.53 -21.36
C CYS A 125 -4.05 -3.06 -21.22
N GLY A 126 -5.28 -3.54 -21.01
CA GLY A 126 -5.57 -4.95 -20.80
C GLY A 126 -5.33 -5.40 -19.37
N ARG A 127 -5.02 -6.68 -19.20
CA ARG A 127 -4.82 -7.31 -17.90
C ARG A 127 -3.34 -7.50 -17.61
N PHE A 128 -2.96 -7.50 -16.34
CA PHE A 128 -1.62 -7.84 -15.87
C PHE A 128 -1.69 -9.05 -14.95
N ARG A 129 -0.64 -9.88 -15.01
CA ARG A 129 -0.44 -10.91 -13.99
C ARG A 129 0.04 -10.29 -12.70
N VAL A 130 -0.30 -10.87 -11.59
CA VAL A 130 0.11 -10.41 -10.26
C VAL A 130 0.97 -11.45 -9.57
N ARG A 131 2.07 -11.01 -8.94
CA ARG A 131 2.75 -11.80 -7.91
C ARG A 131 2.51 -11.11 -6.57
N HIS A 132 1.64 -11.72 -5.77
CA HIS A 132 1.13 -11.16 -4.53
C HIS A 132 1.86 -11.71 -3.30
N PHE A 133 2.35 -10.83 -2.45
CA PHE A 133 3.01 -11.16 -1.18
C PHE A 133 2.19 -10.62 -0.02
N GLY A 134 1.59 -11.53 0.75
CA GLY A 134 0.85 -11.20 1.96
C GLY A 134 1.80 -10.98 3.13
N VAL A 135 2.02 -9.73 3.52
CA VAL A 135 2.96 -9.31 4.57
C VAL A 135 2.28 -8.71 5.80
N ALA A 136 0.99 -8.44 5.74
CA ALA A 136 0.23 -7.76 6.77
C ALA A 136 -1.11 -8.46 7.07
N THR A 137 -1.70 -8.14 8.21
CA THR A 137 -3.08 -8.45 8.56
C THR A 137 -3.93 -7.19 8.52
N ASN A 138 -5.24 -7.33 8.62
CA ASN A 138 -6.17 -6.19 8.71
C ASN A 138 -5.93 -5.33 9.97
N ASN A 139 -5.33 -5.89 11.01
CA ASN A 139 -5.02 -5.19 12.27
C ASN A 139 -3.70 -4.40 12.21
N GLY A 140 -3.01 -4.42 11.05
CA GLY A 140 -1.72 -3.77 10.87
C GLY A 140 -0.53 -4.66 11.21
N PHE A 141 0.66 -4.13 11.00
CA PHE A 141 1.93 -4.83 11.24
C PHE A 141 3.05 -3.83 11.55
N SER A 142 4.15 -4.28 12.17
CA SER A 142 5.30 -3.42 12.41
C SER A 142 5.96 -2.99 11.10
N SER A 143 6.13 -1.68 10.88
CA SER A 143 6.78 -1.13 9.70
C SER A 143 8.18 -1.69 9.48
N PHE A 144 8.93 -1.90 10.55
CA PHE A 144 10.25 -2.53 10.50
C PHE A 144 10.23 -3.92 9.89
N THR A 145 9.30 -4.77 10.33
CA THR A 145 9.17 -6.15 9.83
C THR A 145 8.77 -6.13 8.36
N VAL A 146 7.82 -5.28 7.98
CA VAL A 146 7.36 -5.15 6.60
C VAL A 146 8.47 -4.64 5.69
N LEU A 147 9.24 -3.64 6.08
CA LEU A 147 10.39 -3.15 5.28
C LEU A 147 11.44 -4.23 5.04
N LYS A 148 11.77 -5.02 6.07
CA LYS A 148 12.69 -6.14 5.93
C LYS A 148 12.14 -7.19 4.95
N MET A 149 10.84 -7.46 5.01
CA MET A 149 10.17 -8.34 4.04
C MET A 149 10.22 -7.76 2.63
N ILE A 150 9.88 -6.47 2.42
CA ILE A 150 9.91 -5.79 1.12
C ILE A 150 11.28 -5.96 0.46
N ARG A 151 12.36 -5.69 1.19
CA ARG A 151 13.72 -5.86 0.67
C ARG A 151 13.99 -7.29 0.20
N ASN A 152 13.64 -8.28 1.00
CA ASN A 152 13.84 -9.69 0.66
C ASN A 152 12.97 -10.13 -0.54
N ILE A 153 11.73 -9.64 -0.61
CA ILE A 153 10.80 -9.89 -1.71
C ILE A 153 11.39 -9.37 -3.02
N VAL A 154 11.78 -8.09 -3.08
CA VAL A 154 12.33 -7.47 -4.28
C VAL A 154 13.66 -8.13 -4.70
N ALA A 155 14.54 -8.39 -3.74
CA ALA A 155 15.83 -9.06 -4.00
C ALA A 155 15.67 -10.44 -4.63
N SER A 156 14.60 -11.16 -4.27
CA SER A 156 14.31 -12.52 -4.74
C SER A 156 13.44 -12.57 -6.01
N ASN A 157 12.91 -11.42 -6.48
CA ASN A 157 11.99 -11.32 -7.62
C ASN A 157 12.43 -10.21 -8.58
N ARG A 158 13.66 -10.28 -9.09
CA ARG A 158 14.28 -9.24 -9.92
C ARG A 158 13.68 -9.09 -11.32
N ASP A 159 12.89 -10.05 -11.74
CA ASP A 159 12.09 -10.05 -12.96
C ASP A 159 10.94 -9.02 -12.89
N ILE A 160 10.46 -8.69 -11.69
CA ILE A 160 9.39 -7.71 -11.48
C ILE A 160 10.00 -6.32 -11.37
N LYS A 161 9.52 -5.39 -12.21
CA LYS A 161 10.00 -4.01 -12.27
C LYS A 161 9.05 -2.99 -11.67
N VAL A 162 7.77 -3.30 -11.60
CA VAL A 162 6.73 -2.44 -11.03
C VAL A 162 6.09 -3.13 -9.84
N TRP A 163 6.03 -2.41 -8.72
CA TRP A 163 5.51 -2.91 -7.45
C TRP A 163 4.41 -1.99 -6.92
N ASN A 164 3.26 -2.54 -6.60
CA ASN A 164 2.22 -1.84 -5.87
C ASN A 164 2.40 -2.03 -4.35
N LEU A 165 2.36 -0.92 -3.61
CA LEU A 165 2.41 -0.89 -2.16
C LEU A 165 1.28 -0.01 -1.63
N SER A 166 0.15 -0.65 -1.29
CA SER A 166 -1.02 0.03 -0.76
C SER A 166 -1.11 -0.04 0.77
N LEU A 167 0.04 -0.02 1.42
CA LEU A 167 0.19 0.01 2.88
C LEU A 167 0.83 1.34 3.30
N GLY A 168 0.32 1.96 4.35
CA GLY A 168 0.84 3.23 4.83
C GLY A 168 0.59 3.50 6.31
N SER A 169 1.26 4.51 6.85
CA SER A 169 1.14 4.91 8.24
C SER A 169 -0.04 5.85 8.47
N LYS A 170 -0.76 5.64 9.57
CA LYS A 170 -1.79 6.60 10.04
C LYS A 170 -1.19 7.92 10.54
N LEU A 171 0.09 7.92 10.92
CA LEU A 171 0.78 9.11 11.38
C LEU A 171 1.19 10.01 10.21
N GLU A 172 1.18 11.32 10.45
CA GLU A 172 1.69 12.29 9.49
C GLU A 172 3.22 12.26 9.43
N ILE A 173 3.77 12.44 8.24
CA ILE A 173 5.22 12.67 8.09
C ILE A 173 5.63 13.96 8.80
N LYS A 174 6.89 14.03 9.24
CA LYS A 174 7.47 15.26 9.81
C LYS A 174 7.89 16.20 8.66
N PRO A 175 7.62 17.52 8.80
CA PRO A 175 8.05 18.50 7.79
C PRO A 175 9.57 18.49 7.57
N ASN A 176 9.98 18.54 6.30
CA ASN A 176 11.39 18.57 5.90
C ASN A 176 12.23 17.39 6.41
N PHE A 177 11.59 16.24 6.52
CA PHE A 177 12.23 14.99 6.94
C PHE A 177 11.69 13.83 6.10
N ILE A 178 12.57 12.96 5.64
CA ILE A 178 12.18 11.71 4.95
C ILE A 178 12.11 10.61 5.99
N SER A 179 11.00 9.87 6.01
CA SER A 179 10.86 8.76 6.94
C SER A 179 11.87 7.65 6.64
N PRO A 180 12.30 6.89 7.66
CA PRO A 180 13.18 5.75 7.44
C PRO A 180 12.61 4.72 6.46
N GLU A 181 11.29 4.55 6.48
CA GLU A 181 10.56 3.67 5.56
C GLU A 181 10.71 4.15 4.12
N ALA A 182 10.51 5.43 3.87
CA ALA A 182 10.66 6.04 2.56
C ALA A 182 12.12 5.98 2.08
N ALA A 183 13.08 6.28 2.95
CA ALA A 183 14.50 6.20 2.63
C ALA A 183 14.94 4.78 2.25
N GLU A 184 14.44 3.77 2.97
CA GLU A 184 14.72 2.37 2.63
C GLU A 184 14.05 1.97 1.31
N LEU A 185 12.82 2.41 1.06
CA LEU A 185 12.13 2.17 -0.19
C LEU A 185 12.87 2.79 -1.38
N ASP A 186 13.37 4.04 -1.22
CA ASP A 186 14.20 4.72 -2.21
C ASP A 186 15.50 3.96 -2.50
N ARG A 187 16.13 3.40 -1.47
CA ARG A 187 17.33 2.59 -1.61
C ARG A 187 17.08 1.28 -2.36
N ILE A 188 15.98 0.58 -2.03
CA ILE A 188 15.56 -0.64 -2.73
C ILE A 188 15.33 -0.35 -4.21
N GLN A 189 14.64 0.73 -4.55
CA GLN A 189 14.37 1.11 -5.93
C GLN A 189 15.66 1.36 -6.72
N SER A 190 16.60 2.08 -6.12
CA SER A 190 17.89 2.35 -6.75
C SER A 190 18.77 1.10 -6.88
N GLU A 191 18.77 0.22 -5.86
CA GLU A 191 19.61 -0.99 -5.83
C GLU A 191 19.13 -2.05 -6.82
N TYR A 192 17.82 -2.20 -6.98
CA TYR A 192 17.22 -3.28 -7.79
C TYR A 192 16.64 -2.82 -9.13
N ASP A 193 16.73 -1.53 -9.46
CA ASP A 193 16.17 -0.95 -10.67
C ASP A 193 14.69 -1.29 -10.84
N VAL A 194 13.91 -0.90 -9.84
CA VAL A 194 12.46 -1.10 -9.76
C VAL A 194 11.76 0.20 -9.41
N ILE A 195 10.45 0.28 -9.64
CA ILE A 195 9.61 1.38 -9.19
C ILE A 195 8.49 0.87 -8.27
N PHE A 196 8.22 1.60 -7.20
CA PHE A 196 7.04 1.41 -6.37
C PHE A 196 5.97 2.43 -6.71
N VAL A 197 4.75 1.94 -6.90
CA VAL A 197 3.53 2.74 -6.91
C VAL A 197 2.93 2.66 -5.51
N VAL A 198 2.85 3.80 -4.83
CA VAL A 198 2.51 3.87 -3.39
C VAL A 198 1.24 4.67 -3.20
N ALA A 199 0.32 4.18 -2.39
CA ALA A 199 -0.88 4.92 -2.01
C ALA A 199 -0.55 6.18 -1.19
N GLY A 200 -1.22 7.29 -1.49
CA GLY A 200 -0.99 8.61 -0.87
C GLY A 200 -1.48 8.74 0.57
N THR A 201 -2.00 7.67 1.15
CA THR A 201 -2.58 7.52 2.49
C THR A 201 -3.89 8.30 2.71
N ASN A 202 -4.76 7.78 3.57
CA ASN A 202 -6.08 8.35 3.85
C ASN A 202 -6.10 9.06 5.22
N ILE A 203 -6.97 10.03 5.39
CA ILE A 203 -7.31 10.58 6.70
C ILE A 203 -8.03 9.49 7.49
N PRO A 204 -7.56 9.10 8.69
CA PRO A 204 -8.20 8.03 9.45
C PRO A 204 -9.65 8.37 9.83
N ALA A 205 -10.50 7.36 9.88
CA ALA A 205 -11.90 7.52 10.27
C ALA A 205 -12.03 8.21 11.64
N GLY A 206 -12.97 9.16 11.75
CA GLY A 206 -13.21 9.93 12.98
C GLY A 206 -12.24 11.09 13.22
N VAL A 207 -11.22 11.28 12.36
CA VAL A 207 -10.33 12.42 12.42
C VAL A 207 -10.94 13.61 11.67
N THR A 208 -11.12 14.73 12.36
CA THR A 208 -11.72 15.97 11.80
C THR A 208 -10.68 16.93 11.22
N LYS A 209 -9.39 16.63 11.37
CA LYS A 209 -8.29 17.47 10.87
C LYS A 209 -8.30 17.44 9.34
N LYS A 210 -8.63 18.56 8.73
CA LYS A 210 -8.43 18.78 7.29
C LYS A 210 -6.95 19.05 7.00
N ASN A 211 -6.49 18.71 5.80
CA ASN A 211 -5.11 18.95 5.36
C ASN A 211 -4.05 18.19 6.19
N MET A 212 -4.34 16.97 6.58
CA MET A 212 -3.30 16.07 7.12
C MET A 212 -2.20 15.84 6.08
N ARG A 213 -0.95 15.79 6.52
CA ARG A 213 0.16 15.37 5.67
C ARG A 213 0.07 13.89 5.38
N ILE A 214 0.59 13.49 4.23
CA ILE A 214 0.73 12.07 3.87
C ILE A 214 1.46 11.31 4.98
N GLY A 215 1.24 10.00 5.03
CA GLY A 215 1.91 9.09 5.95
C GLY A 215 3.08 8.35 5.26
N SER A 216 4.01 7.82 6.07
CA SER A 216 5.07 6.93 5.57
C SER A 216 4.45 5.64 4.96
N PRO A 217 5.01 5.09 3.86
CA PRO A 217 6.19 5.53 3.11
C PRO A 217 5.87 6.44 1.91
N ALA A 218 4.70 7.09 1.87
CA ALA A 218 4.32 7.96 0.74
C ALA A 218 5.20 9.23 0.61
N ASP A 219 6.15 9.43 1.50
CA ASP A 219 7.20 10.45 1.41
C ASP A 219 8.47 9.97 0.67
N SER A 220 8.48 8.77 0.10
CA SER A 220 9.55 8.27 -0.75
C SER A 220 9.76 9.16 -1.99
N LEU A 221 11.00 9.53 -2.26
CA LEU A 221 11.33 10.43 -3.37
C LEU A 221 11.24 9.73 -4.72
N ASN A 222 11.65 8.46 -4.78
CA ASN A 222 11.74 7.69 -6.02
C ASN A 222 10.44 6.97 -6.39
N SER A 223 9.54 6.75 -5.43
CA SER A 223 8.25 6.10 -5.68
C SER A 223 7.31 7.02 -6.44
N MET A 224 6.41 6.44 -7.22
CA MET A 224 5.23 7.14 -7.74
C MET A 224 4.13 7.10 -6.68
N VAL A 225 3.82 8.23 -6.07
CA VAL A 225 2.79 8.32 -5.05
C VAL A 225 1.48 8.79 -5.65
N VAL A 226 0.43 7.98 -5.49
CA VAL A 226 -0.88 8.18 -6.11
C VAL A 226 -1.90 8.60 -5.07
N ASN A 227 -2.57 9.72 -5.31
CA ASN A 227 -3.71 10.17 -4.51
C ASN A 227 -5.03 9.81 -5.19
N ALA A 228 -6.14 9.94 -4.48
CA ALA A 228 -7.47 9.61 -4.99
C ALA A 228 -8.26 10.85 -5.43
N VAL A 229 -9.02 10.69 -6.49
CA VAL A 229 -10.02 11.67 -6.97
C VAL A 229 -11.39 11.00 -7.12
N ASP A 230 -12.44 11.83 -7.11
CA ASP A 230 -13.81 11.48 -7.50
C ASP A 230 -13.97 11.41 -9.03
N PHE A 231 -15.14 11.03 -9.54
CA PHE A 231 -15.43 11.01 -10.97
C PHE A 231 -15.36 12.38 -11.65
N ALA A 232 -15.48 13.46 -10.90
CA ALA A 232 -15.36 14.82 -11.43
C ALA A 232 -13.89 15.31 -11.47
N GLY A 233 -12.94 14.49 -10.97
CA GLY A 233 -11.53 14.84 -10.89
C GLY A 233 -11.17 15.71 -9.68
N ASN A 234 -12.06 15.88 -8.71
CA ASN A 234 -11.75 16.58 -7.48
C ASN A 234 -11.04 15.65 -6.51
N SER A 235 -10.15 16.18 -5.66
CA SER A 235 -9.52 15.40 -4.60
C SER A 235 -10.59 14.79 -3.68
N ALA A 236 -10.52 13.48 -3.47
CA ALA A 236 -11.43 12.79 -2.57
C ALA A 236 -11.27 13.33 -1.13
N SER A 237 -12.38 13.37 -0.38
CA SER A 237 -12.49 14.05 0.91
C SER A 237 -11.53 13.49 2.00
N TYR A 238 -11.11 12.25 1.84
CA TYR A 238 -10.21 11.55 2.76
C TYR A 238 -8.72 11.67 2.40
N THR A 239 -8.37 12.31 1.29
CA THR A 239 -6.98 12.38 0.84
C THR A 239 -6.12 13.27 1.72
N ARG A 240 -4.83 12.94 1.78
CA ARG A 240 -3.82 13.71 2.48
C ARG A 240 -2.97 14.53 1.51
N ILE A 241 -2.20 15.48 2.02
CA ILE A 241 -1.45 16.44 1.20
C ILE A 241 0.05 16.47 1.57
N GLY A 242 0.88 16.99 0.63
CA GLY A 242 2.27 17.38 0.88
C GLY A 242 2.40 18.80 1.44
N PRO A 243 3.57 19.42 1.34
CA PRO A 243 4.81 18.88 0.78
C PRO A 243 5.53 17.93 1.73
N VAL A 244 6.47 17.13 1.19
CA VAL A 244 7.40 16.28 1.96
C VAL A 244 8.55 17.14 2.47
N LEU A 245 9.31 17.71 1.55
CA LEU A 245 10.33 18.72 1.83
C LEU A 245 9.81 20.08 1.36
N SER A 246 10.42 21.18 1.81
CA SER A 246 9.99 22.53 1.41
C SER A 246 10.04 22.76 -0.12
N PHE A 247 10.85 21.99 -0.83
CA PHE A 247 11.05 22.06 -2.28
C PHE A 247 10.59 20.80 -3.01
N PHE A 248 10.04 19.80 -2.33
CA PHE A 248 9.66 18.52 -2.92
C PHE A 248 8.24 18.13 -2.51
N HIS A 249 7.39 17.93 -3.51
CA HIS A 249 5.97 17.66 -3.33
C HIS A 249 5.63 16.19 -3.60
N LYS A 250 4.75 15.66 -2.81
CA LYS A 250 4.00 14.40 -2.97
C LYS A 250 2.55 14.67 -2.57
N PRO A 251 1.58 13.93 -3.06
CA PRO A 251 1.63 12.88 -4.11
C PRO A 251 2.08 13.41 -5.48
N ASP A 252 2.52 12.52 -6.36
CA ASP A 252 2.97 12.87 -7.73
C ASP A 252 1.80 13.02 -8.69
N VAL A 253 0.85 12.08 -8.60
CA VAL A 253 -0.32 11.99 -9.48
C VAL A 253 -1.56 11.67 -8.66
N SER A 254 -2.72 11.77 -9.31
CA SER A 254 -3.99 11.32 -8.74
C SER A 254 -4.74 10.51 -9.78
N TYR A 255 -5.43 9.49 -9.32
CA TYR A 255 -6.29 8.65 -10.15
C TYR A 255 -7.62 8.38 -9.44
N TYR A 256 -8.59 7.82 -10.15
CA TYR A 256 -9.88 7.52 -9.57
C TYR A 256 -9.76 6.50 -8.45
N GLY A 257 -10.21 6.85 -7.26
CA GLY A 257 -10.28 6.01 -6.07
C GLY A 257 -11.63 6.11 -5.36
N GLY A 258 -12.55 6.89 -5.96
CA GLY A 258 -13.86 7.23 -5.39
C GLY A 258 -13.77 8.19 -4.21
N ASP A 259 -14.88 8.87 -3.86
CA ASP A 259 -14.93 9.73 -2.67
C ASP A 259 -15.60 9.05 -1.46
N GLY A 260 -16.32 7.97 -1.67
CA GLY A 260 -16.98 7.21 -0.60
C GLY A 260 -18.21 7.89 0.02
N THR A 261 -18.52 9.12 -0.36
CA THR A 261 -19.66 9.90 0.18
C THR A 261 -20.99 9.60 -0.50
N VAL A 262 -20.93 9.10 -1.74
CA VAL A 262 -22.11 8.75 -2.56
C VAL A 262 -21.89 7.37 -3.19
N TYR A 263 -22.93 6.55 -3.27
CA TYR A 263 -22.87 5.22 -3.89
C TYR A 263 -22.35 5.21 -5.33
N THR A 264 -22.67 6.26 -6.08
CA THR A 264 -22.26 6.42 -7.48
C THR A 264 -20.79 6.81 -7.65
N ASP A 265 -20.09 7.09 -6.56
CA ASP A 265 -18.70 7.53 -6.57
C ASP A 265 -17.81 6.59 -5.75
N LYS A 266 -17.93 5.30 -6.05
CA LYS A 266 -17.13 4.24 -5.42
C LYS A 266 -16.63 3.28 -6.49
N MET A 267 -15.43 2.78 -6.29
CA MET A 267 -14.85 1.75 -7.14
C MET A 267 -15.47 0.39 -6.79
N VAL A 268 -15.80 -0.37 -7.83
CA VAL A 268 -16.24 -1.76 -7.70
C VAL A 268 -15.04 -2.69 -7.69
N VAL A 269 -14.96 -3.57 -6.71
CA VAL A 269 -13.88 -4.55 -6.59
C VAL A 269 -14.42 -5.93 -6.23
N CYS A 270 -13.68 -6.97 -6.60
CA CYS A 270 -13.84 -8.30 -6.03
C CYS A 270 -12.90 -8.44 -4.84
N LYS A 271 -13.43 -8.61 -3.64
CA LYS A 271 -12.64 -8.71 -2.38
C LYS A 271 -12.53 -10.14 -1.85
N ASP A 272 -13.44 -11.01 -2.28
CA ASP A 272 -13.53 -12.40 -1.87
C ASP A 272 -14.38 -13.24 -2.84
N ASP A 273 -14.68 -14.48 -2.47
CA ASP A 273 -15.48 -15.44 -3.23
C ASP A 273 -17.00 -15.21 -3.13
N MET A 274 -17.43 -14.18 -2.42
CA MET A 274 -18.86 -13.84 -2.23
C MET A 274 -19.37 -12.78 -3.20
N GLY A 275 -18.50 -12.20 -4.03
CA GLY A 275 -18.90 -11.25 -5.06
C GLY A 275 -18.20 -9.91 -5.02
N ALA A 276 -18.82 -8.91 -5.64
CA ALA A 276 -18.32 -7.55 -5.75
C ALA A 276 -18.62 -6.71 -4.49
N ALA A 277 -17.78 -5.71 -4.27
CA ALA A 277 -17.97 -4.73 -3.20
C ALA A 277 -17.66 -3.32 -3.71
N TYR A 278 -18.27 -2.33 -3.09
CA TYR A 278 -17.97 -0.91 -3.31
C TYR A 278 -16.90 -0.43 -2.34
N VAL A 279 -15.87 0.20 -2.85
CA VAL A 279 -14.75 0.73 -2.04
C VAL A 279 -14.37 2.15 -2.44
N ALA A 280 -13.72 2.86 -1.53
CA ALA A 280 -13.04 4.12 -1.82
C ALA A 280 -11.76 4.21 -1.02
N GLY A 281 -10.69 4.74 -1.61
CA GLY A 281 -9.39 4.88 -0.93
C GLY A 281 -8.23 5.12 -1.90
N THR A 282 -7.15 5.73 -1.41
CA THR A 282 -5.91 5.87 -2.18
C THR A 282 -5.30 4.51 -2.53
N SER A 283 -5.56 3.47 -1.71
CA SER A 283 -5.14 2.09 -1.96
C SER A 283 -5.76 1.48 -3.22
N PHE A 284 -6.89 2.02 -3.68
CA PHE A 284 -7.59 1.57 -4.89
C PHE A 284 -7.33 2.48 -6.10
N ALA A 285 -6.73 3.64 -5.87
CA ALA A 285 -6.26 4.53 -6.93
C ALA A 285 -4.83 4.20 -7.39
N ALA A 286 -4.03 3.54 -6.56
CA ALA A 286 -2.64 3.23 -6.84
C ALA A 286 -2.45 2.04 -7.81
N PRO A 287 -3.25 0.96 -7.71
CA PRO A 287 -3.14 -0.15 -8.65
C PRO A 287 -3.53 0.26 -10.06
#